data_d99b32a8b9a8519b01600452a29e5a10
#
_entry.id   d99b32a8b9a8519b01600452a29e5a10
#
_cell.length_a   1.000
_cell.length_b   1.000
_cell.length_c   1.000
_cell.angle_alpha   90.00
_cell.angle_beta   90.00
_cell.angle_gamma   90.00
#
_symmetry.space_group_name_H-M   'P 1'
#
loop_
_entity.id
_entity.type
_entity.pdbx_description
1 polymer ?
#
loop_
_entity_poly.entity_id
_entity_poly.type
_entity_poly.pdbx_seq_one_letter_code
_entity_poly.pdbx_strand_id
1 'polypeptide(L)'
;SVQDAMNLLNVDDFHLVHDTPDNNRDLDAKPLHSLIEIIESSSPVSLEKIEPTMVAIPTIFSHHQDHVHVHNACIAALRPISTPVSDIVLSYEAPEHSRWSATGIFEPNFFVEIDDVIDQKIQAFSKYKSQIRPGGRDADSIRNQAKYRGQEVGKNLCEAFYVHRFIL
;
A
#
# COMPACT_ATOMS: atom_id res chain seq x y z
N SER A 1 7.72 5.38 15.42
CA SER A 1 8.57 4.63 14.48
C SER A 1 7.72 3.65 13.65
N VAL A 2 8.32 3.03 12.63
CA VAL A 2 7.69 1.95 11.85
C VAL A 2 7.32 0.80 12.78
N GLN A 3 8.25 0.38 13.64
CA GLN A 3 8.01 -0.70 14.61
C GLN A 3 6.78 -0.46 15.49
N ASP A 4 6.57 0.77 15.99
CA ASP A 4 5.40 1.08 16.81
C ASP A 4 4.09 0.96 16.04
N ALA A 5 4.10 1.32 14.74
CA ALA A 5 2.93 1.16 13.88
C ALA A 5 2.64 -0.31 13.60
N MET A 6 3.67 -1.12 13.29
CA MET A 6 3.53 -2.56 13.03
C MET A 6 3.00 -3.29 14.27
N ASN A 7 3.53 -2.98 15.46
CA ASN A 7 3.04 -3.54 16.72
C ASN A 7 1.56 -3.19 16.98
N LEU A 8 1.17 -1.94 16.71
CA LEU A 8 -0.22 -1.50 16.88
C LEU A 8 -1.19 -2.22 15.93
N LEU A 9 -0.73 -2.53 14.72
CA LEU A 9 -1.52 -3.20 13.69
C LEU A 9 -1.47 -4.74 13.83
N ASN A 10 -0.73 -5.28 14.80
CA ASN A 10 -0.50 -6.72 14.98
C ASN A 10 0.07 -7.39 13.71
N VAL A 11 1.04 -6.71 13.07
CA VAL A 11 1.76 -7.27 11.94
C VAL A 11 2.77 -8.30 12.44
N ASP A 12 2.70 -9.52 11.95
CA ASP A 12 3.55 -10.63 12.37
C ASP A 12 5.01 -10.42 11.99
N ASP A 13 5.25 -10.10 10.71
CA ASP A 13 6.59 -9.89 10.16
C ASP A 13 6.63 -8.70 9.21
N PHE A 14 7.77 -8.01 9.18
CA PHE A 14 8.02 -6.96 8.19
C PHE A 14 9.50 -6.81 7.87
N HIS A 15 9.81 -6.26 6.72
CA HIS A 15 11.18 -5.98 6.28
C HIS A 15 11.30 -4.55 5.78
N LEU A 16 12.28 -3.81 6.30
CA LEU A 16 12.65 -2.48 5.81
C LEU A 16 13.78 -2.63 4.79
N VAL A 17 13.50 -2.34 3.54
CA VAL A 17 14.48 -2.39 2.44
C VAL A 17 15.56 -1.33 2.61
N HIS A 18 15.24 -0.22 3.28
CA HIS A 18 16.15 0.87 3.62
C HIS A 18 15.94 1.31 5.06
N ASP A 19 16.96 1.14 5.89
CA ASP A 19 16.92 1.48 7.32
C ASP A 19 17.71 2.77 7.65
N THR A 20 18.25 3.46 6.64
CA THR A 20 19.03 4.69 6.88
C THR A 20 18.30 5.92 6.35
N PRO A 21 18.28 7.03 7.14
CA PRO A 21 17.61 8.28 6.75
C PRO A 21 18.08 8.87 5.42
N ASP A 22 19.33 8.62 5.04
CA ASP A 22 19.95 9.18 3.84
C ASP A 22 19.61 8.39 2.55
N ASN A 23 19.18 7.12 2.66
CA ASN A 23 18.88 6.25 1.52
C ASN A 23 17.39 6.20 1.13
N ASN A 24 16.53 6.93 1.83
CA ASN A 24 15.07 6.91 1.58
C ASN A 24 14.63 7.72 0.36
N ARG A 25 15.56 8.29 -0.41
CA ARG A 25 15.22 9.19 -1.52
C ARG A 25 15.55 8.62 -2.89
N ASP A 26 16.20 7.46 -2.95
CA ASP A 26 16.77 6.91 -4.18
C ASP A 26 16.14 5.55 -4.56
N LEU A 27 14.91 5.27 -4.12
CA LEU A 27 14.26 4.01 -4.44
C LEU A 27 13.95 3.91 -5.94
N ASP A 28 13.56 5.02 -6.56
CA ASP A 28 13.34 5.16 -7.99
C ASP A 28 14.62 5.09 -8.83
N ALA A 29 15.78 5.34 -8.21
CA ALA A 29 17.09 5.14 -8.85
C ALA A 29 17.57 3.68 -8.84
N LYS A 30 16.93 2.79 -8.06
CA LYS A 30 17.27 1.37 -8.06
C LYS A 30 16.79 0.68 -9.33
N PRO A 31 17.60 -0.23 -9.89
CA PRO A 31 17.13 -1.06 -10.99
C PRO A 31 15.86 -1.83 -10.62
N LEU A 32 14.86 -1.82 -11.50
CA LEU A 32 13.58 -2.48 -11.24
C LEU A 32 13.73 -3.96 -10.89
N HIS A 33 14.68 -4.67 -11.54
CA HIS A 33 14.94 -6.07 -11.28
C HIS A 33 15.38 -6.35 -9.84
N SER A 34 16.13 -5.41 -9.22
CA SER A 34 16.55 -5.58 -7.82
C SER A 34 15.36 -5.51 -6.85
N LEU A 35 14.36 -4.67 -7.13
CA LEU A 35 13.12 -4.64 -6.34
C LEU A 35 12.29 -5.89 -6.58
N ILE A 36 12.21 -6.37 -7.82
CA ILE A 36 11.52 -7.62 -8.15
C ILE A 36 12.13 -8.78 -7.36
N GLU A 37 13.46 -8.92 -7.34
CA GLU A 37 14.16 -9.94 -6.58
C GLU A 37 13.89 -9.87 -5.07
N ILE A 38 13.84 -8.65 -4.50
CA ILE A 38 13.48 -8.45 -3.10
C ILE A 38 12.07 -8.97 -2.82
N ILE A 39 11.11 -8.66 -3.67
CA ILE A 39 9.70 -9.06 -3.51
C ILE A 39 9.55 -10.57 -3.74
N GLU A 40 10.17 -11.13 -4.77
CA GLU A 40 10.04 -12.55 -5.12
C GLU A 40 10.71 -13.47 -4.11
N SER A 41 11.98 -13.20 -3.71
CA SER A 41 12.80 -14.21 -3.05
C SER A 41 13.75 -13.71 -1.95
N SER A 42 14.45 -12.58 -2.12
CA SER A 42 15.56 -12.23 -1.24
C SER A 42 15.14 -11.66 0.12
N SER A 43 13.97 -11.02 0.21
CA SER A 43 13.43 -10.54 1.49
C SER A 43 13.05 -11.70 2.42
N PRO A 44 13.17 -11.53 3.76
CA PRO A 44 12.61 -12.49 4.72
C PRO A 44 11.08 -12.64 4.62
N VAL A 45 10.38 -11.63 4.10
CA VAL A 45 8.93 -11.62 3.86
C VAL A 45 8.60 -11.63 2.36
N SER A 46 9.43 -12.29 1.56
CA SER A 46 9.23 -12.43 0.11
C SER A 46 8.05 -13.36 -0.23
N LEU A 47 7.59 -13.29 -1.48
CA LEU A 47 6.51 -14.15 -1.99
C LEU A 47 6.84 -15.64 -1.82
N GLU A 48 8.09 -16.07 -2.12
CA GLU A 48 8.52 -17.45 -1.96
C GLU A 48 8.49 -17.95 -0.51
N LYS A 49 8.76 -17.07 0.47
CA LYS A 49 8.85 -17.48 1.87
C LYS A 49 7.52 -17.41 2.60
N ILE A 50 6.67 -16.45 2.27
CA ILE A 50 5.40 -16.23 2.96
C ILE A 50 4.25 -16.92 2.24
N GLU A 51 4.34 -17.10 0.92
CA GLU A 51 3.28 -17.66 0.05
C GLU A 51 1.92 -16.99 0.32
N PRO A 52 1.83 -15.66 0.24
CA PRO A 52 0.63 -14.95 0.65
C PRO A 52 -0.54 -15.23 -0.29
N THR A 53 -1.72 -15.48 0.26
CA THR A 53 -2.96 -15.60 -0.52
C THR A 53 -3.45 -14.25 -1.03
N MET A 54 -3.17 -13.17 -0.30
CA MET A 54 -3.54 -11.80 -0.67
C MET A 54 -2.33 -10.87 -0.58
N VAL A 55 -2.15 -10.04 -1.60
CA VAL A 55 -1.12 -8.99 -1.65
C VAL A 55 -1.78 -7.65 -1.97
N ALA A 56 -1.50 -6.64 -1.15
CA ALA A 56 -1.89 -5.26 -1.41
C ALA A 56 -0.65 -4.44 -1.78
N ILE A 57 -0.72 -3.72 -2.90
CA ILE A 57 0.38 -2.93 -3.46
C ILE A 57 -0.01 -1.45 -3.57
N PRO A 58 0.94 -0.50 -3.61
CA PRO A 58 0.60 0.90 -3.86
C PRO A 58 0.00 1.07 -5.25
N THR A 59 -0.89 2.07 -5.41
CA THR A 59 -1.45 2.38 -6.72
C THR A 59 -0.40 2.93 -7.69
N ILE A 60 -0.58 2.67 -9.00
CA ILE A 60 0.18 3.32 -10.07
C ILE A 60 -0.16 4.83 -10.19
N PHE A 61 -1.37 5.22 -9.76
CA PHE A 61 -1.86 6.60 -9.84
C PHE A 61 -1.34 7.45 -8.67
N SER A 62 -0.03 7.51 -8.54
CA SER A 62 0.67 8.31 -7.55
C SER A 62 1.57 9.34 -8.22
N HIS A 63 1.66 10.54 -7.64
CA HIS A 63 2.64 11.54 -8.07
C HIS A 63 4.04 11.24 -7.50
N HIS A 64 4.15 10.34 -6.53
CA HIS A 64 5.41 9.94 -5.92
C HIS A 64 6.07 8.82 -6.74
N GLN A 65 7.24 9.09 -7.29
CA GLN A 65 7.92 8.15 -8.19
C GLN A 65 8.24 6.81 -7.53
N ASP A 66 8.61 6.81 -6.25
CA ASP A 66 8.85 5.57 -5.49
C ASP A 66 7.63 4.65 -5.48
N HIS A 67 6.42 5.21 -5.31
CA HIS A 67 5.19 4.40 -5.33
C HIS A 67 4.96 3.78 -6.71
N VAL A 68 5.18 4.55 -7.77
CA VAL A 68 5.07 4.06 -9.17
C VAL A 68 6.11 2.97 -9.43
N HIS A 69 7.35 3.18 -8.97
CA HIS A 69 8.43 2.22 -9.14
C HIS A 69 8.17 0.91 -8.39
N VAL A 70 7.72 0.99 -7.13
CA VAL A 70 7.30 -0.17 -6.33
C VAL A 70 6.10 -0.87 -6.95
N HIS A 71 5.09 -0.12 -7.42
CA HIS A 71 3.95 -0.71 -8.12
C HIS A 71 4.40 -1.58 -9.30
N ASN A 72 5.26 -1.04 -10.17
CA ASN A 72 5.77 -1.76 -11.34
C ASN A 72 6.56 -3.01 -10.96
N ALA A 73 7.38 -2.94 -9.90
CA ALA A 73 8.09 -4.10 -9.39
C ALA A 73 7.13 -5.18 -8.86
N CYS A 74 6.10 -4.77 -8.10
CA CYS A 74 5.10 -5.69 -7.58
C CYS A 74 4.29 -6.37 -8.68
N ILE A 75 3.83 -5.62 -9.70
CA ILE A 75 3.10 -6.19 -10.84
C ILE A 75 3.96 -7.21 -11.59
N ALA A 76 5.26 -6.93 -11.76
CA ALA A 76 6.18 -7.88 -12.39
C ALA A 76 6.40 -9.13 -11.53
N ALA A 77 6.58 -8.98 -10.22
CA ALA A 77 6.78 -10.10 -9.30
C ALA A 77 5.51 -10.98 -9.16
N LEU A 78 4.32 -10.37 -9.21
CA LEU A 78 3.03 -11.05 -9.05
C LEU A 78 2.42 -11.56 -10.37
N ARG A 79 3.22 -11.59 -11.46
CA ARG A 79 2.74 -12.08 -12.76
C ARG A 79 2.19 -13.53 -12.67
N PRO A 80 1.21 -13.92 -13.51
CA PRO A 80 0.54 -15.25 -13.39
C PRO A 80 1.44 -16.46 -13.55
N ILE A 81 2.63 -16.28 -14.12
CA ILE A 81 3.62 -17.37 -14.32
C ILE A 81 4.63 -17.48 -13.18
N SER A 82 4.58 -16.59 -12.19
CA SER A 82 5.42 -16.68 -10.98
C SER A 82 4.89 -17.76 -10.05
N THR A 83 5.78 -18.37 -9.29
CA THR A 83 5.45 -19.38 -8.29
C THR A 83 6.04 -18.94 -6.96
N PRO A 84 5.28 -18.82 -5.87
CA PRO A 84 3.82 -19.08 -5.76
C PRO A 84 2.95 -17.99 -6.40
N VAL A 85 1.72 -18.32 -6.76
CA VAL A 85 0.72 -17.40 -7.28
C VAL A 85 -0.20 -16.96 -6.13
N SER A 86 -0.25 -15.66 -5.85
CA SER A 86 -1.23 -15.11 -4.90
C SER A 86 -2.62 -15.04 -5.56
N ASP A 87 -3.65 -15.51 -4.86
CA ASP A 87 -5.02 -15.56 -5.38
C ASP A 87 -5.64 -14.17 -5.52
N ILE A 88 -5.30 -13.26 -4.60
CA ILE A 88 -5.86 -11.91 -4.57
C ILE A 88 -4.73 -10.89 -4.65
N VAL A 89 -4.82 -9.98 -5.63
CA VAL A 89 -3.88 -8.86 -5.80
C VAL A 89 -4.67 -7.57 -5.90
N LEU A 90 -4.43 -6.66 -4.96
CA LEU A 90 -5.13 -5.39 -4.81
C LEU A 90 -4.15 -4.21 -4.88
N SER A 91 -4.59 -3.08 -5.46
CA SER A 91 -3.91 -1.78 -5.26
C SER A 91 -4.68 -0.93 -4.27
N TYR A 92 -3.96 -0.25 -3.38
CA TYR A 92 -4.51 0.73 -2.44
C TYR A 92 -4.10 2.15 -2.83
N GLU A 93 -4.88 3.13 -2.37
CA GLU A 93 -4.61 4.55 -2.55
C GLU A 93 -4.18 5.22 -1.24
N ALA A 94 -3.55 6.40 -1.35
CA ALA A 94 -3.35 7.31 -0.24
C ALA A 94 -4.19 8.59 -0.45
N PRO A 95 -4.61 9.30 0.62
CA PRO A 95 -5.53 10.45 0.51
C PRO A 95 -5.11 11.50 -0.50
N GLU A 96 -3.82 11.80 -0.57
CA GLU A 96 -3.26 12.82 -1.45
C GLU A 96 -3.08 12.38 -2.91
N HIS A 97 -3.21 11.09 -3.22
CA HIS A 97 -2.85 10.56 -4.54
C HIS A 97 -4.02 10.36 -5.49
N SER A 98 -5.26 10.35 -4.98
CA SER A 98 -6.41 9.89 -5.75
C SER A 98 -6.72 10.67 -7.03
N ARG A 99 -6.26 11.92 -7.15
CA ARG A 99 -6.54 12.77 -8.33
C ARG A 99 -5.32 13.49 -8.90
N TRP A 100 -4.21 13.51 -8.20
CA TRP A 100 -2.99 14.19 -8.65
C TRP A 100 -2.00 13.15 -9.22
N SER A 101 -2.22 12.77 -10.47
CA SER A 101 -1.37 11.83 -11.19
C SER A 101 -1.30 12.21 -12.68
N ALA A 102 -0.15 11.99 -13.29
CA ALA A 102 0.05 12.19 -14.73
C ALA A 102 -0.54 11.06 -15.57
N THR A 103 -0.82 9.89 -14.98
CA THR A 103 -1.21 8.68 -15.69
C THR A 103 -2.71 8.36 -15.61
N GLY A 104 -3.46 9.11 -14.82
CA GLY A 104 -4.88 8.90 -14.65
C GLY A 104 -5.35 9.07 -13.22
N ILE A 105 -6.53 8.57 -12.91
CA ILE A 105 -7.13 8.62 -11.57
C ILE A 105 -7.32 7.21 -11.02
N PHE A 106 -7.33 7.09 -9.70
CA PHE A 106 -7.64 5.83 -9.03
C PHE A 106 -9.14 5.57 -9.07
N GLU A 107 -9.55 4.50 -9.73
CA GLU A 107 -10.95 4.05 -9.84
C GLU A 107 -11.10 2.70 -9.13
N PRO A 108 -11.42 2.70 -7.82
CA PRO A 108 -11.55 1.45 -7.06
C PRO A 108 -12.81 0.68 -7.47
N ASN A 109 -12.73 -0.64 -7.29
CA ASN A 109 -13.83 -1.58 -7.57
C ASN A 109 -14.04 -2.62 -6.45
N PHE A 110 -13.31 -2.50 -5.35
CA PHE A 110 -13.43 -3.34 -4.17
C PHE A 110 -13.37 -2.48 -2.91
N PHE A 111 -14.35 -2.66 -2.01
CA PHE A 111 -14.51 -1.82 -0.82
C PHE A 111 -14.59 -2.67 0.43
N VAL A 112 -13.93 -2.23 1.49
CA VAL A 112 -13.92 -2.88 2.80
C VAL A 112 -14.42 -1.90 3.84
N GLU A 113 -15.48 -2.26 4.59
CA GLU A 113 -15.96 -1.47 5.72
C GLU A 113 -14.91 -1.44 6.82
N ILE A 114 -14.59 -0.26 7.35
CA ILE A 114 -13.53 -0.05 8.35
C ILE A 114 -14.00 0.73 9.57
N ASP A 115 -15.30 0.78 9.83
CA ASP A 115 -15.86 1.53 10.96
C ASP A 115 -15.22 1.15 12.28
N ASP A 116 -15.01 -0.15 12.50
CA ASP A 116 -14.45 -0.68 13.75
C ASP A 116 -12.94 -0.49 13.89
N VAL A 117 -12.22 -0.19 12.79
CA VAL A 117 -10.75 -0.13 12.77
C VAL A 117 -10.17 1.21 12.34
N ILE A 118 -11.00 2.18 11.96
CA ILE A 118 -10.54 3.49 11.49
C ILE A 118 -9.65 4.22 12.51
N ASP A 119 -10.00 4.13 13.79
CA ASP A 119 -9.22 4.79 14.84
C ASP A 119 -7.85 4.11 15.04
N GLN A 120 -7.77 2.78 14.92
CA GLN A 120 -6.53 2.04 14.93
C GLN A 120 -5.63 2.42 13.74
N LYS A 121 -6.20 2.54 12.54
CA LYS A 121 -5.51 3.01 11.34
C LYS A 121 -4.92 4.41 11.54
N ILE A 122 -5.71 5.35 12.06
CA ILE A 122 -5.26 6.73 12.34
C ILE A 122 -4.16 6.74 13.40
N GLN A 123 -4.29 5.94 14.47
CA GLN A 123 -3.26 5.81 15.49
C GLN A 123 -1.96 5.24 14.92
N ALA A 124 -2.02 4.22 14.08
CA ALA A 124 -0.84 3.65 13.42
C ALA A 124 -0.16 4.69 12.52
N PHE A 125 -0.93 5.43 11.72
CA PHE A 125 -0.40 6.51 10.90
C PHE A 125 0.27 7.60 11.74
N SER A 126 -0.27 7.94 12.91
CA SER A 126 0.28 8.95 13.80
C SER A 126 1.70 8.63 14.33
N LYS A 127 2.15 7.36 14.21
CA LYS A 127 3.51 6.94 14.56
C LYS A 127 4.56 7.43 13.55
N TYR A 128 4.13 7.81 12.34
CA TYR A 128 4.98 8.35 11.27
C TYR A 128 5.01 9.87 11.29
N LYS A 129 5.54 10.46 12.36
CA LYS A 129 5.55 11.93 12.60
C LYS A 129 6.09 12.73 11.42
N SER A 130 7.11 12.23 10.73
CA SER A 130 7.70 12.88 9.55
C SER A 130 6.76 12.92 8.33
N GLN A 131 5.73 12.08 8.32
CA GLN A 131 4.77 11.98 7.21
C GLN A 131 3.51 12.81 7.42
N ILE A 132 3.27 13.30 8.63
CA ILE A 132 2.09 14.10 8.95
C ILE A 132 2.20 15.49 8.30
N ARG A 133 1.19 15.85 7.53
CA ARG A 133 1.05 17.16 6.88
C ARG A 133 -0.37 17.66 7.10
N PRO A 134 -0.58 18.67 7.95
CA PRO A 134 -1.90 19.22 8.21
C PRO A 134 -2.61 19.64 6.91
N GLY A 135 -3.88 19.27 6.77
CA GLY A 135 -4.72 19.58 5.61
C GLY A 135 -4.53 18.71 4.38
N GLY A 136 -3.73 17.63 4.46
CA GLY A 136 -3.54 16.74 3.32
C GLY A 136 -3.14 15.31 3.71
N ARG A 137 -2.34 15.18 4.75
CA ARG A 137 -1.86 13.88 5.23
C ARG A 137 -1.93 13.88 6.75
N ASP A 138 -3.13 13.80 7.29
CA ASP A 138 -3.45 13.84 8.71
C ASP A 138 -4.66 12.94 9.04
N ALA A 139 -5.06 12.91 10.30
CA ALA A 139 -6.17 12.10 10.77
C ALA A 139 -7.49 12.45 10.05
N ASP A 140 -7.72 13.74 9.83
CA ASP A 140 -8.95 14.21 9.17
C ASP A 140 -8.97 13.81 7.68
N SER A 141 -7.83 13.89 6.99
CA SER A 141 -7.70 13.46 5.60
C SER A 141 -8.01 11.97 5.43
N ILE A 142 -7.48 11.13 6.33
CA ILE A 142 -7.73 9.68 6.32
C ILE A 142 -9.22 9.40 6.55
N ARG A 143 -9.83 10.03 7.54
CA ARG A 143 -11.25 9.86 7.87
C ARG A 143 -12.15 10.36 6.75
N ASN A 144 -11.85 11.51 6.16
CA ASN A 144 -12.60 12.08 5.06
C ASN A 144 -12.55 11.20 3.81
N GLN A 145 -11.38 10.64 3.49
CA GLN A 145 -11.26 9.69 2.39
C GLN A 145 -12.10 8.44 2.65
N ALA A 146 -12.01 7.85 3.84
CA ALA A 146 -12.79 6.67 4.21
C ALA A 146 -14.31 6.95 4.12
N LYS A 147 -14.75 8.13 4.54
CA LYS A 147 -16.14 8.57 4.42
C LYS A 147 -16.56 8.73 2.95
N TYR A 148 -15.74 9.36 2.14
CA TYR A 148 -16.00 9.50 0.71
C TYR A 148 -16.16 8.13 0.03
N ARG A 149 -15.24 7.21 0.29
CA ARG A 149 -15.29 5.84 -0.27
C ARG A 149 -16.49 5.04 0.25
N GLY A 150 -16.87 5.23 1.50
CA GLY A 150 -18.10 4.63 2.05
C GLY A 150 -19.34 5.13 1.33
N GLN A 151 -19.43 6.43 1.09
CA GLN A 151 -20.59 7.04 0.39
C GLN A 151 -20.76 6.53 -1.04
N GLU A 152 -19.68 6.20 -1.75
CA GLU A 152 -19.77 5.64 -3.11
C GLU A 152 -20.52 4.30 -3.17
N VAL A 153 -20.54 3.55 -2.06
CA VAL A 153 -21.16 2.21 -1.97
C VAL A 153 -22.27 2.11 -0.91
N GLY A 154 -22.75 3.25 -0.40
CA GLY A 154 -23.83 3.27 0.57
C GLY A 154 -23.45 2.79 1.98
N LYS A 155 -22.17 2.96 2.35
CA LYS A 155 -21.61 2.62 3.67
C LYS A 155 -21.10 3.87 4.39
N ASN A 156 -20.71 3.71 5.66
CA ASN A 156 -20.23 4.85 6.46
C ASN A 156 -18.75 5.13 6.19
N LEU A 157 -17.87 4.19 6.53
CA LEU A 157 -16.42 4.32 6.31
C LEU A 157 -15.89 3.10 5.56
N CYS A 158 -15.20 3.32 4.44
CA CYS A 158 -14.58 2.25 3.68
C CYS A 158 -13.13 2.56 3.32
N GLU A 159 -12.31 1.54 3.23
CA GLU A 159 -11.14 1.52 2.36
C GLU A 159 -11.55 1.02 0.97
N ALA A 160 -10.90 1.56 -0.04
CA ALA A 160 -11.18 1.20 -1.43
C ALA A 160 -9.91 0.73 -2.13
N PHE A 161 -10.08 -0.29 -2.95
CA PHE A 161 -9.00 -0.97 -3.66
C PHE A 161 -9.36 -1.16 -5.12
N TYR A 162 -8.33 -1.27 -5.96
CA TYR A 162 -8.47 -1.77 -7.32
C TYR A 162 -8.00 -3.22 -7.37
N VAL A 163 -8.84 -4.11 -7.91
CA VAL A 163 -8.54 -5.54 -8.02
C VAL A 163 -7.81 -5.81 -9.33
N HIS A 164 -6.57 -6.32 -9.23
CA HIS A 164 -5.80 -6.83 -10.37
C HIS A 164 -6.08 -8.32 -10.62
N ARG A 165 -6.28 -9.08 -9.54
CA ARG A 165 -6.60 -10.51 -9.57
C ARG A 165 -7.49 -10.87 -8.40
N PHE A 166 -8.45 -11.74 -8.65
CA PHE A 166 -9.31 -12.31 -7.61
C PHE A 166 -9.71 -13.73 -8.03
N ILE A 167 -9.17 -14.73 -7.34
CA ILE A 167 -9.44 -16.15 -7.55
C ILE A 167 -10.14 -16.69 -6.31
N LEU A 168 -11.27 -17.37 -6.47
CA LEU A 168 -12.04 -18.04 -5.40
C LEU A 168 -11.79 -19.54 -5.41
#